data_b696b0d33bc4bcf92f065977016b25e1
#
_entry.id   b696b0d33bc4bcf92f065977016b25e1
#
_cell.length_a   1.000
_cell.length_b   1.000
_cell.length_c   1.000
_cell.angle_alpha   90.00
_cell.angle_beta   90.00
_cell.angle_gamma   90.00
#
_symmetry.space_group_name_H-M   'P 1'
#
loop_
_entity.id
_entity.type
_entity.pdbx_description
1 polymer ?
#
loop_
_entity_poly.entity_id
_entity_poly.type
_entity_poly.pdbx_seq_one_letter_code
_entity_poly.pdbx_strand_id
1 'polypeptide(L)'
;LIDTPPVGILADAVALAKFCDGTLLVVGYHKGRQQDIKDAGDSIKQTGCKVLGAVLNGVQFSSMSNRHHYYNSERYTEYCNKRYYKSREQ
;
A
#
# COMPACT_ATOMS: atom_id res chain seq x y z
N LEU A 1 -2.05 -10.99 10.69
CA LEU A 1 -1.63 -10.00 9.69
C LEU A 1 -0.23 -10.33 9.19
N ILE A 2 -0.07 -10.40 7.88
CA ILE A 2 1.21 -10.75 7.25
C ILE A 2 1.64 -9.59 6.35
N ASP A 3 2.81 -9.05 6.60
CA ASP A 3 3.46 -8.06 5.74
C ASP A 3 4.46 -8.78 4.84
N THR A 4 4.43 -8.48 3.53
CA THR A 4 5.22 -9.20 2.54
C THR A 4 6.08 -8.27 1.69
N PRO A 5 7.16 -8.80 1.08
CA PRO A 5 7.87 -8.08 0.03
C PRO A 5 6.97 -7.76 -1.17
N PRO A 6 7.40 -6.85 -2.07
CA PRO A 6 6.61 -6.50 -3.26
C PRO A 6 6.24 -7.70 -4.11
N VAL A 7 4.96 -7.79 -4.50
CA VAL A 7 4.39 -8.94 -5.23
C VAL A 7 5.05 -9.16 -6.58
N GLY A 8 5.42 -8.09 -7.28
CA GLY A 8 6.01 -8.18 -8.62
C GLY A 8 7.46 -8.67 -8.66
N ILE A 9 8.13 -8.76 -7.51
CA ILE A 9 9.55 -9.12 -7.43
C ILE A 9 9.74 -10.51 -6.87
N LEU A 10 8.98 -10.88 -5.84
CA LEU A 10 9.13 -12.16 -5.15
C LEU A 10 7.81 -12.93 -5.11
N ALA A 11 7.89 -14.23 -5.27
CA ALA A 11 6.73 -15.11 -5.25
C ALA A 11 6.16 -15.34 -3.84
N ASP A 12 6.80 -14.82 -2.81
CA ASP A 12 6.44 -15.08 -1.41
C ASP A 12 5.03 -14.60 -1.07
N ALA A 13 4.66 -13.41 -1.54
CA ALA A 13 3.34 -12.85 -1.29
C ALA A 13 2.23 -13.70 -1.91
N VAL A 14 2.45 -14.19 -3.13
CA VAL A 14 1.49 -15.05 -3.84
C VAL A 14 1.34 -16.40 -3.12
N ALA A 15 2.46 -16.99 -2.67
CA ALA A 15 2.45 -18.23 -1.92
C ALA A 15 1.69 -18.08 -0.58
N LEU A 16 1.91 -16.98 0.13
CA LEU A 16 1.25 -16.70 1.41
C LEU A 16 -0.24 -16.40 1.25
N ALA A 17 -0.63 -15.77 0.15
CA ALA A 17 -2.03 -15.43 -0.11
C ALA A 17 -2.96 -16.63 -0.10
N LYS A 18 -2.45 -17.81 -0.46
CA LYS A 18 -3.23 -19.06 -0.43
C LYS A 18 -3.76 -19.40 0.95
N PHE A 19 -3.09 -18.96 1.99
CA PHE A 19 -3.42 -19.25 3.39
C PHE A 19 -4.14 -18.09 4.09
N CYS A 20 -4.43 -17.01 3.36
CA CYS A 20 -5.05 -15.82 3.91
C CYS A 20 -6.52 -15.71 3.52
N ASP A 21 -7.30 -15.08 4.37
CA ASP A 21 -8.72 -14.82 4.12
C ASP A 21 -8.94 -13.68 3.11
N GLY A 22 -7.99 -12.76 3.04
CA GLY A 22 -8.05 -11.63 2.12
C GLY A 22 -6.70 -10.94 2.00
N THR A 23 -6.52 -10.17 0.95
CA THR A 23 -5.30 -9.42 0.66
C THR A 23 -5.63 -7.95 0.45
N LEU A 24 -4.87 -7.09 1.08
CA LEU A 24 -4.87 -5.66 0.84
C LEU A 24 -3.62 -5.29 0.05
N LEU A 25 -3.80 -4.70 -1.13
CA LEU A 25 -2.68 -4.22 -1.94
C LEU A 25 -2.26 -2.82 -1.49
N VAL A 26 -0.98 -2.66 -1.21
CA VAL A 26 -0.42 -1.34 -0.93
C VAL A 26 0.37 -0.88 -2.15
N VAL A 27 -0.10 0.21 -2.77
CA VAL A 27 0.43 0.75 -4.01
C VAL A 27 1.18 2.04 -3.70
N GLY A 28 2.45 2.12 -4.13
CA GLY A 28 3.22 3.34 -4.02
C GLY A 28 2.81 4.37 -5.07
N TYR A 29 2.50 5.59 -4.66
CA TYR A 29 2.17 6.68 -5.56
C TYR A 29 3.39 7.02 -6.44
N HIS A 30 3.18 7.07 -7.75
CA HIS A 30 4.22 7.26 -8.77
C HIS A 30 5.37 6.22 -8.76
N LYS A 31 5.20 5.09 -8.08
CA LYS A 31 6.24 4.06 -7.96
C LYS A 31 5.98 2.79 -8.76
N GLY A 32 5.20 2.86 -9.80
CA GLY A 32 4.93 1.68 -10.61
C GLY A 32 4.00 1.99 -11.76
N ARG A 33 3.97 1.08 -12.72
CA ARG A 33 3.05 1.18 -13.85
C ARG A 33 1.71 0.57 -13.48
N GLN A 34 0.63 1.09 -14.07
CA GLN A 34 -0.71 0.53 -13.88
C GLN A 34 -0.77 -0.96 -14.22
N GLN A 35 -0.05 -1.37 -15.25
CA GLN A 35 0.00 -2.77 -15.66
C GLN A 35 0.59 -3.66 -14.56
N ASP A 36 1.63 -3.19 -13.89
CA ASP A 36 2.27 -3.96 -12.81
C ASP A 36 1.31 -4.15 -11.62
N ILE A 37 0.52 -3.13 -11.31
CA ILE A 37 -0.49 -3.19 -10.26
C ILE A 37 -1.59 -4.19 -10.61
N LYS A 38 -2.05 -4.14 -11.85
CA LYS A 38 -3.06 -5.07 -12.36
C LYS A 38 -2.55 -6.50 -12.33
N ASP A 39 -1.33 -6.72 -12.80
CA ASP A 39 -0.70 -8.04 -12.81
C ASP A 39 -0.53 -8.61 -11.39
N ALA A 40 -0.16 -7.76 -10.44
CA ALA A 40 -0.07 -8.14 -9.04
C ALA A 40 -1.43 -8.57 -8.48
N GLY A 41 -2.47 -7.78 -8.75
CA GLY A 41 -3.82 -8.10 -8.33
C GLY A 41 -4.33 -9.40 -8.94
N ASP A 42 -4.08 -9.61 -10.22
CA ASP A 42 -4.48 -10.83 -10.93
C ASP A 42 -3.74 -12.06 -10.38
N SER A 43 -2.45 -11.92 -10.07
CA SER A 43 -1.67 -13.00 -9.46
C SER A 43 -2.24 -13.44 -8.11
N ILE A 44 -2.65 -12.49 -7.29
CA ILE A 44 -3.28 -12.79 -6.00
C ILE A 44 -4.65 -13.46 -6.20
N LYS A 45 -5.47 -12.96 -7.12
CA LYS A 45 -6.77 -13.53 -7.41
C LYS A 45 -6.69 -14.97 -7.91
N GLN A 46 -5.66 -15.31 -8.67
CA GLN A 46 -5.44 -16.67 -9.16
C GLN A 46 -5.21 -17.67 -8.04
N THR A 47 -4.79 -17.22 -6.86
CA THR A 47 -4.64 -18.11 -5.69
C THR A 47 -5.97 -18.47 -5.02
N GLY A 48 -7.06 -17.84 -5.43
CA GLY A 48 -8.35 -17.93 -4.76
C GLY A 48 -8.54 -16.96 -3.61
N CYS A 49 -7.53 -16.20 -3.25
CA CYS A 49 -7.61 -15.21 -2.19
C CYS A 49 -8.35 -13.95 -2.69
N LYS A 50 -9.22 -13.42 -1.86
CA LYS A 50 -9.94 -12.18 -2.18
C LYS A 50 -9.00 -10.98 -2.08
N VAL A 51 -9.02 -10.13 -3.10
CA VAL A 51 -8.41 -8.80 -3.01
C VAL A 51 -9.46 -7.85 -2.41
N LEU A 52 -9.22 -7.44 -1.17
CA LEU A 52 -10.16 -6.60 -0.42
C LEU A 52 -10.19 -5.17 -0.93
N GLY A 53 -9.08 -4.72 -1.48
CA GLY A 53 -8.94 -3.37 -1.99
C GLY A 53 -7.48 -2.99 -2.15
N ALA A 54 -7.24 -1.72 -2.42
CA ALA A 54 -5.90 -1.17 -2.54
C ALA A 54 -5.78 0.12 -1.75
N VAL A 55 -4.61 0.34 -1.19
CA VAL A 55 -4.25 1.57 -0.49
C VAL A 55 -3.17 2.27 -1.29
N LEU A 56 -3.39 3.54 -1.61
CA LEU A 56 -2.42 4.36 -2.29
C LEU A 56 -1.54 5.06 -1.25
N ASN A 57 -0.28 4.68 -1.20
CA ASN A 57 0.67 5.16 -0.21
C ASN A 57 1.60 6.22 -0.81
N GLY A 58 2.00 7.19 0.00
CA GLY A 58 2.96 8.22 -0.41
C GLY A 58 2.38 9.33 -1.26
N VAL A 59 1.07 9.54 -1.21
CA VAL A 59 0.42 10.64 -1.92
C VAL A 59 0.78 11.96 -1.25
N GLN A 60 1.21 12.93 -2.06
CA GLN A 60 1.44 14.29 -1.60
C GLN A 60 0.19 15.14 -1.81
N PHE A 61 -0.36 15.65 -0.73
CA PHE A 61 -1.56 16.47 -0.76
C PHE A 61 -1.20 17.95 -0.94
N SER A 62 -0.56 18.28 -2.04
CA SER A 62 -0.13 19.66 -2.34
C SER A 62 -1.14 20.44 -3.19
N SER A 63 -2.21 19.80 -3.67
CA SER A 63 -3.17 20.48 -4.51
C SER A 63 -4.30 21.13 -3.73
N MET A 64 -4.63 22.35 -4.13
CA MET A 64 -5.66 23.16 -3.49
C MET A 64 -7.08 22.58 -3.60
N SER A 65 -7.32 21.67 -4.52
CA SER A 65 -8.62 21.05 -4.76
C SER A 65 -9.06 20.09 -3.66
N ASN A 66 -8.16 19.72 -2.77
CA ASN A 66 -8.41 18.73 -1.72
C ASN A 66 -8.26 19.30 -0.30
N ARG A 67 -8.67 20.55 -0.08
CA ARG A 67 -8.51 21.22 1.22
C ARG A 67 -9.11 20.46 2.41
N HIS A 68 -10.23 19.77 2.22
CA HIS A 68 -10.85 18.98 3.28
C HIS A 68 -10.03 17.73 3.62
N HIS A 69 -9.45 17.10 2.64
CA HIS A 69 -8.55 15.96 2.85
C HIS A 69 -7.17 16.42 3.34
N TYR A 70 -6.75 17.62 2.97
CA TYR A 70 -5.48 18.20 3.34
C TYR A 70 -5.33 18.37 4.86
N TYR A 71 -6.36 18.86 5.54
CA TYR A 71 -6.32 19.04 6.98
C TYR A 71 -6.11 17.72 7.73
N ASN A 72 -6.82 16.67 7.34
CA ASN A 72 -6.68 15.36 7.95
C ASN A 72 -5.35 14.69 7.59
N SER A 73 -4.83 14.94 6.40
CA SER A 73 -3.55 14.38 5.96
C SER A 73 -2.35 15.08 6.60
N GLU A 74 -2.40 16.38 6.88
CA GLU A 74 -1.35 17.04 7.66
C GLU A 74 -1.21 16.43 9.05
N ARG A 75 -2.32 16.22 9.74
CA ARG A 75 -2.32 15.55 11.05
C ARG A 75 -1.78 14.13 10.96
N TYR A 76 -2.17 13.40 9.94
CA TYR A 76 -1.69 12.04 9.74
C TYR A 76 -0.20 12.01 9.41
N THR A 77 0.26 12.89 8.55
CA THR A 77 1.68 13.03 8.20
C THR A 77 2.51 13.42 9.41
N GLU A 78 2.02 14.36 10.21
CA GLU A 78 2.68 14.76 11.45
C GLU A 78 2.76 13.60 12.44
N TYR A 79 1.70 12.83 12.58
CA TYR A 79 1.66 11.66 13.44
C TYR A 79 2.66 10.59 12.96
N CYS A 80 2.71 10.32 11.68
CA CYS A 80 3.66 9.37 11.09
C CYS A 80 5.10 9.84 11.28
N ASN A 81 5.39 11.11 11.04
CA ASN A 81 6.71 11.68 11.23
C ASN A 81 7.16 11.57 12.69
N LYS A 82 6.29 11.88 13.64
CA LYS A 82 6.60 11.77 15.05
C LYS A 82 6.84 10.35 15.52
N ARG A 83 6.08 9.40 15.00
CA ARG A 83 6.08 8.03 15.53
C ARG A 83 7.03 7.08 14.79
N TYR A 84 7.20 7.26 13.50
CA TYR A 84 7.99 6.34 12.68
C TYR A 84 9.36 6.88 12.28
N TYR A 85 9.46 8.16 11.98
CA TYR A 85 10.72 8.73 11.54
C TYR A 85 11.64 9.13 12.70
N LYS A 86 11.07 9.55 13.81
CA LYS A 86 11.85 9.90 15.00
C LYS A 86 12.53 8.68 15.62
N SER A 87 11.95 7.50 15.52
CA SER A 87 12.55 6.28 16.03
C SER A 87 13.66 5.72 15.14
N ARG A 88 13.76 6.16 13.88
CA ARG A 88 14.84 5.77 12.96
C ARG A 88 16.10 6.60 13.09
N GLU A 89 16.01 7.79 13.64
CA GLU A 89 17.15 8.70 13.85
C GLU A 89 17.88 8.42 15.16
N GLN A 90 17.36 7.57 15.96
CA GLN A 90 18.00 7.08 17.18
C GLN A 90 18.66 5.72 16.90
#